data_98ba865e6028f921c0a4cf269df09bec
#
_entry.id   98ba865e6028f921c0a4cf269df09bec
#
_cell.length_a   1.000
_cell.length_b   1.000
_cell.length_c   1.000
_cell.angle_alpha   90.00
_cell.angle_beta   90.00
_cell.angle_gamma   90.00
#
_symmetry.space_group_name_H-M   'P 1'
#
loop_
_entity.id
_entity.type
_entity.pdbx_description
1 polymer ?
#
loop_
_entity_poly.entity_id
_entity_poly.type
_entity_poly.pdbx_seq_one_letter_code
_entity_poly.pdbx_strand_id
1 'polypeptide(L)'
;MTEENSYAPLKGLRVVDWTQVQSGPSCTQLLAWLGAEVIKIERTNTGDPTRNQLLDVQDSWSLYYLQLNANKKSLTLDIKSDEGKKIMNDLLKKADVYVENVRPGAADRAGFGWKDVHALNPRLIMASLKGFNQGSRFENVKAYEPVAQSAGGSASATGWNKGAANVPTQSAAALGDSNSGMHLTIGILAALLKSEKTGEGTFVYQSMQDAVMNLCRIKLRDQIMLDNLGALPHYA
;
A
#
# COMPACT_ATOMS: atom_id res chain seq x y z
N MET A 1 15.11 22.47 21.81
CA MET A 1 14.71 21.05 21.94
C MET A 1 15.95 20.26 21.59
N THR A 2 16.55 19.57 22.53
CA THR A 2 17.72 18.75 22.32
C THR A 2 17.34 17.52 21.49
N GLU A 3 18.21 17.10 20.56
CA GLU A 3 17.99 15.99 19.61
C GLU A 3 17.59 14.64 20.25
N GLU A 4 17.71 14.50 21.56
CA GLU A 4 17.43 13.27 22.32
C GLU A 4 15.93 12.92 22.49
N ASN A 5 15.01 13.81 22.11
CA ASN A 5 13.57 13.64 22.38
C ASN A 5 12.69 13.60 21.11
N SER A 6 13.24 13.37 19.93
CA SER A 6 12.43 13.17 18.74
C SER A 6 11.93 11.71 18.67
N TYR A 7 10.60 11.52 18.74
CA TYR A 7 9.99 10.21 18.53
C TYR A 7 10.25 9.73 17.10
N ALA A 8 11.19 8.83 16.94
CA ALA A 8 11.61 8.27 15.66
C ALA A 8 11.94 6.76 15.83
N PRO A 9 10.93 5.92 16.12
CA PRO A 9 11.16 4.51 16.46
C PRO A 9 11.77 3.70 15.31
N LEU A 10 11.67 4.17 14.06
CA LEU A 10 12.28 3.51 12.89
C LEU A 10 13.57 4.21 12.42
N LYS A 11 14.18 5.05 13.25
CA LYS A 11 15.46 5.69 12.91
C LYS A 11 16.52 4.63 12.61
N GLY A 12 17.18 4.77 11.47
CA GLY A 12 18.22 3.83 11.00
C GLY A 12 17.70 2.78 10.01
N LEU A 13 16.39 2.57 9.90
CA LEU A 13 15.82 1.69 8.89
C LEU A 13 15.76 2.39 7.54
N ARG A 14 16.08 1.65 6.48
CA ARG A 14 16.00 2.10 5.08
C ARG A 14 14.90 1.38 4.33
N VAL A 15 14.01 2.15 3.72
CA VAL A 15 12.89 1.69 2.91
C VAL A 15 13.12 2.08 1.46
N VAL A 16 13.10 1.11 0.55
CA VAL A 16 13.01 1.35 -0.89
C VAL A 16 11.53 1.33 -1.27
N ASP A 17 11.03 2.46 -1.73
CA ASP A 17 9.62 2.71 -2.04
C ASP A 17 9.43 2.73 -3.56
N TRP A 18 9.04 1.61 -4.16
CA TRP A 18 8.64 1.55 -5.57
C TRP A 18 7.12 1.52 -5.71
N THR A 19 6.49 2.48 -5.06
CA THR A 19 5.03 2.65 -5.11
C THR A 19 4.62 3.91 -5.85
N GLN A 20 3.35 3.97 -6.23
CA GLN A 20 2.77 5.13 -6.93
C GLN A 20 1.31 5.35 -6.52
N VAL A 21 0.80 6.54 -6.81
CA VAL A 21 -0.57 7.00 -6.53
C VAL A 21 -0.81 7.10 -5.02
N GLN A 22 -1.67 6.29 -4.41
CA GLN A 22 -2.09 6.52 -3.04
C GLN A 22 -1.82 5.34 -2.10
N SER A 23 -2.23 4.14 -2.43
CA SER A 23 -2.24 3.01 -1.49
C SER A 23 -0.85 2.66 -0.93
N GLY A 24 0.13 2.42 -1.80
CA GLY A 24 1.51 2.17 -1.40
C GLY A 24 2.20 3.39 -0.78
N PRO A 25 2.11 4.59 -1.39
CA PRO A 25 2.66 5.80 -0.80
C PRO A 25 2.12 6.14 0.58
N SER A 26 0.86 5.81 0.90
CA SER A 26 0.31 5.97 2.27
C SER A 26 1.04 5.08 3.29
N CYS A 27 1.40 3.86 2.91
CA CYS A 27 2.19 2.96 3.75
C CYS A 27 3.59 3.53 4.01
N THR A 28 4.31 3.87 2.94
CA THR A 28 5.70 4.32 3.05
C THR A 28 5.82 5.71 3.69
N GLN A 29 4.77 6.55 3.61
CA GLN A 29 4.69 7.80 4.34
C GLN A 29 4.62 7.57 5.86
N LEU A 30 3.81 6.61 6.32
CA LEU A 30 3.75 6.27 7.75
C LEU A 30 5.11 5.80 8.26
N LEU A 31 5.83 4.98 7.48
CA LEU A 31 7.19 4.57 7.84
C LEU A 31 8.15 5.76 7.91
N ALA A 32 8.04 6.72 6.98
CA ALA A 32 8.83 7.95 6.99
C ALA A 32 8.52 8.84 8.21
N TRP A 33 7.26 8.95 8.60
CA TRP A 33 6.85 9.71 9.79
C TRP A 33 7.32 9.05 11.08
N LEU A 34 7.47 7.73 11.08
CA LEU A 34 8.07 7.00 12.20
C LEU A 34 9.60 7.03 12.21
N GLY A 35 10.23 7.74 11.27
CA GLY A 35 11.66 8.02 11.26
C GLY A 35 12.50 7.16 10.32
N ALA A 36 11.91 6.27 9.51
CA ALA A 36 12.65 5.52 8.50
C ALA A 36 13.17 6.43 7.38
N GLU A 37 14.34 6.11 6.83
CA GLU A 37 14.82 6.70 5.59
C GLU A 37 14.10 6.07 4.40
N VAL A 38 13.17 6.80 3.78
CA VAL A 38 12.39 6.32 2.64
C VAL A 38 12.96 6.89 1.35
N ILE A 39 13.37 6.02 0.42
CA ILE A 39 13.85 6.36 -0.91
C ILE A 39 12.79 5.93 -1.92
N LYS A 40 12.06 6.92 -2.45
CA LYS A 40 11.02 6.71 -3.45
C LYS A 40 11.64 6.61 -4.84
N ILE A 41 11.40 5.48 -5.49
CA ILE A 41 11.83 5.21 -6.85
C ILE A 41 10.73 5.68 -7.82
N GLU A 42 11.06 6.62 -8.67
CA GLU A 42 10.14 7.22 -9.62
C GLU A 42 10.62 7.02 -11.06
N ARG A 43 9.68 7.08 -12.01
CA ARG A 43 10.02 7.03 -13.45
C ARG A 43 10.80 8.27 -13.84
N THR A 44 11.79 8.09 -14.69
CA THR A 44 12.42 9.21 -15.39
C THR A 44 11.37 9.99 -16.20
N ASN A 45 11.52 11.30 -16.30
CA ASN A 45 10.67 12.25 -17.03
C ASN A 45 9.26 12.49 -16.50
N THR A 46 8.58 11.52 -15.91
CA THR A 46 7.17 11.66 -15.49
C THR A 46 6.96 11.64 -13.99
N GLY A 47 7.83 10.97 -13.26
CA GLY A 47 7.67 10.76 -11.81
C GLY A 47 6.45 9.90 -11.45
N ASP A 48 5.97 10.10 -10.24
CA ASP A 48 4.69 9.56 -9.78
C ASP A 48 3.53 10.31 -10.47
N PRO A 49 2.49 9.61 -10.96
CA PRO A 49 1.34 10.25 -11.61
C PRO A 49 0.69 11.35 -10.76
N THR A 50 0.72 11.24 -9.43
CA THR A 50 0.12 12.24 -8.52
C THR A 50 0.82 13.59 -8.54
N ARG A 51 2.05 13.69 -9.08
CA ARG A 51 2.72 14.98 -9.25
C ARG A 51 1.93 15.94 -10.13
N ASN A 52 1.17 15.40 -11.10
CA ASN A 52 0.41 16.16 -12.10
C ASN A 52 -1.12 15.98 -11.96
N GLN A 53 -1.59 15.33 -10.90
CA GLN A 53 -3.01 15.18 -10.61
C GLN A 53 -3.46 16.24 -9.59
N LEU A 54 -4.68 16.76 -9.73
CA LEU A 54 -5.25 17.77 -8.82
C LEU A 54 -4.28 18.96 -8.62
N LEU A 55 -3.88 19.56 -9.73
CA LEU A 55 -3.00 20.74 -9.72
C LEU A 55 -3.81 21.98 -9.31
N ASP A 56 -3.77 22.29 -8.02
CA ASP A 56 -4.52 23.41 -7.44
C ASP A 56 -3.72 24.73 -7.47
N VAL A 57 -2.40 24.64 -7.60
CA VAL A 57 -1.49 25.79 -7.59
C VAL A 57 -0.63 25.75 -8.84
N GLN A 58 -0.63 26.87 -9.58
CA GLN A 58 0.19 27.01 -10.79
C GLN A 58 1.68 26.92 -10.43
N ASP A 59 2.47 26.31 -11.31
CA ASP A 59 3.93 26.15 -11.19
C ASP A 59 4.40 25.45 -9.90
N SER A 60 3.52 24.67 -9.30
CA SER A 60 3.81 23.87 -8.09
C SER A 60 3.53 22.39 -8.34
N TRP A 61 4.04 21.55 -7.46
CA TRP A 61 3.61 20.16 -7.41
C TRP A 61 2.23 20.06 -6.78
N SER A 62 1.45 19.05 -7.20
CA SER A 62 0.15 18.76 -6.63
C SER A 62 0.24 18.58 -5.11
N LEU A 63 -0.70 19.20 -4.38
CA LEU A 63 -0.86 18.97 -2.94
C LEU A 63 -1.13 17.49 -2.64
N TYR A 64 -1.80 16.80 -3.55
CA TYR A 64 -2.03 15.35 -3.45
C TYR A 64 -0.71 14.55 -3.40
N TYR A 65 0.27 14.91 -4.27
CA TYR A 65 1.60 14.32 -4.22
C TYR A 65 2.33 14.65 -2.91
N LEU A 66 2.32 15.91 -2.51
CA LEU A 66 3.03 16.38 -1.32
C LEU A 66 2.51 15.73 -0.03
N GLN A 67 1.20 15.58 0.09
CA GLN A 67 0.56 14.93 1.24
C GLN A 67 0.97 13.47 1.41
N LEU A 68 1.18 12.74 0.30
CA LEU A 68 1.51 11.32 0.32
C LEU A 68 3.01 11.01 0.38
N ASN A 69 3.85 12.03 0.11
CA ASN A 69 5.28 11.81 -0.04
C ASN A 69 6.15 12.71 0.84
N ALA A 70 5.55 13.38 1.84
CA ALA A 70 6.28 14.11 2.85
C ALA A 70 7.31 13.21 3.55
N ASN A 71 8.51 13.77 3.85
CA ASN A 71 9.64 13.07 4.47
C ASN A 71 10.29 11.95 3.65
N LYS A 72 9.99 11.84 2.35
CA LYS A 72 10.64 10.88 1.47
C LYS A 72 11.71 11.57 0.61
N LYS A 73 12.77 10.84 0.30
CA LYS A 73 13.75 11.21 -0.73
C LYS A 73 13.28 10.67 -2.07
N SER A 74 13.32 11.47 -3.13
CA SER A 74 12.94 11.04 -4.47
C SER A 74 14.19 10.69 -5.29
N LEU A 75 14.16 9.56 -5.97
CA LEU A 75 15.16 9.11 -6.93
C LEU A 75 14.45 8.71 -8.23
N THR A 76 14.74 9.43 -9.32
CA THR A 76 14.28 9.01 -10.65
C THR A 76 15.21 7.95 -11.22
N LEU A 77 14.63 6.82 -11.67
CA LEU A 77 15.39 5.66 -12.12
C LEU A 77 14.67 4.95 -13.27
N ASP A 78 15.38 4.70 -14.37
CA ASP A 78 14.89 3.78 -15.39
C ASP A 78 15.27 2.34 -15.04
N ILE A 79 14.35 1.67 -14.34
CA ILE A 79 14.52 0.27 -13.94
C ILE A 79 14.55 -0.74 -15.08
N LYS A 80 14.34 -0.30 -16.33
CA LYS A 80 14.44 -1.16 -17.52
C LYS A 80 15.86 -1.18 -18.08
N SER A 81 16.65 -0.15 -17.83
CA SER A 81 18.06 -0.10 -18.22
C SER A 81 18.91 -0.99 -17.32
N ASP A 82 20.05 -1.46 -17.81
CA ASP A 82 20.96 -2.28 -17.03
C ASP A 82 21.59 -1.49 -15.88
N GLU A 83 21.90 -0.23 -16.10
CA GLU A 83 22.40 0.69 -15.07
C GLU A 83 21.34 0.93 -14.00
N GLY A 84 20.08 1.14 -14.40
CA GLY A 84 18.98 1.33 -13.46
C GLY A 84 18.73 0.09 -12.61
N LYS A 85 18.77 -1.10 -13.21
CA LYS A 85 18.68 -2.37 -12.46
C LYS A 85 19.83 -2.55 -11.49
N LYS A 86 21.06 -2.19 -11.90
CA LYS A 86 22.21 -2.24 -11.02
C LYS A 86 22.04 -1.33 -9.81
N ILE A 87 21.61 -0.08 -10.00
CA ILE A 87 21.36 0.89 -8.93
C ILE A 87 20.26 0.36 -8.00
N MET A 88 19.14 -0.15 -8.55
CA MET A 88 18.05 -0.72 -7.75
C MET A 88 18.53 -1.90 -6.90
N ASN A 89 19.32 -2.82 -7.45
CA ASN A 89 19.91 -3.94 -6.73
C ASN A 89 20.85 -3.46 -5.60
N ASP A 90 21.65 -2.43 -5.84
CA ASP A 90 22.56 -1.89 -4.82
C ASP A 90 21.81 -1.19 -3.68
N LEU A 91 20.64 -0.60 -3.95
CA LEU A 91 19.73 -0.09 -2.93
C LEU A 91 19.10 -1.24 -2.12
N LEU A 92 18.56 -2.27 -2.80
CA LEU A 92 17.90 -3.41 -2.16
C LEU A 92 18.85 -4.24 -1.28
N LYS A 93 20.13 -4.35 -1.64
CA LYS A 93 21.15 -5.00 -0.79
C LYS A 93 21.33 -4.31 0.57
N LYS A 94 21.03 -3.03 0.65
CA LYS A 94 21.23 -2.20 1.84
C LYS A 94 19.93 -1.78 2.51
N ALA A 95 18.79 -2.19 1.97
CA ALA A 95 17.48 -1.88 2.49
C ALA A 95 17.04 -2.91 3.54
N ASP A 96 16.22 -2.46 4.48
CA ASP A 96 15.51 -3.30 5.43
C ASP A 96 14.12 -3.68 4.91
N VAL A 97 13.50 -2.76 4.18
CA VAL A 97 12.14 -2.93 3.62
C VAL A 97 12.12 -2.48 2.17
N TYR A 98 11.44 -3.25 1.34
CA TYR A 98 11.10 -2.90 -0.03
C TYR A 98 9.58 -2.95 -0.20
N VAL A 99 8.98 -1.85 -0.63
CA VAL A 99 7.53 -1.73 -0.83
C VAL A 99 7.21 -1.49 -2.29
N GLU A 100 6.27 -2.25 -2.84
CA GLU A 100 5.81 -2.04 -4.22
C GLU A 100 4.28 -2.18 -4.33
N ASN A 101 3.68 -1.42 -5.26
CA ASN A 101 2.28 -1.53 -5.65
C ASN A 101 2.08 -1.52 -7.16
N VAL A 102 3.07 -2.01 -7.90
CA VAL A 102 2.99 -2.16 -9.35
C VAL A 102 1.99 -3.27 -9.75
N ARG A 103 1.64 -3.33 -11.02
CA ARG A 103 0.69 -4.37 -11.50
C ARG A 103 1.17 -5.77 -11.15
N PRO A 104 0.24 -6.71 -10.88
CA PRO A 104 0.60 -8.10 -10.60
C PRO A 104 1.61 -8.68 -11.61
N GLY A 105 2.64 -9.35 -11.11
CA GLY A 105 3.73 -9.91 -11.89
C GLY A 105 4.71 -8.90 -12.51
N ALA A 106 4.50 -7.58 -12.34
CA ALA A 106 5.42 -6.60 -12.93
C ALA A 106 6.76 -6.54 -12.19
N ALA A 107 6.76 -6.71 -10.87
CA ALA A 107 7.99 -6.77 -10.09
C ALA A 107 8.82 -8.00 -10.47
N ASP A 108 8.18 -9.17 -10.62
CA ASP A 108 8.85 -10.41 -11.05
C ASP A 108 9.46 -10.26 -12.44
N ARG A 109 8.70 -9.74 -13.41
CA ARG A 109 9.22 -9.50 -14.78
C ARG A 109 10.36 -8.50 -14.83
N ALA A 110 10.44 -7.60 -13.87
CA ALA A 110 11.53 -6.63 -13.78
C ALA A 110 12.78 -7.19 -13.07
N GLY A 111 12.68 -8.38 -12.46
CA GLY A 111 13.75 -9.00 -11.66
C GLY A 111 13.81 -8.48 -10.22
N PHE A 112 12.68 -7.95 -9.71
CA PHE A 112 12.53 -7.42 -8.34
C PHE A 112 11.38 -8.10 -7.60
N GLY A 113 10.98 -9.30 -8.00
CA GLY A 113 10.02 -10.13 -7.30
C GLY A 113 10.60 -10.74 -6.02
N TRP A 114 9.74 -11.34 -5.19
CA TRP A 114 10.16 -11.90 -3.91
C TRP A 114 11.36 -12.85 -4.00
N LYS A 115 11.35 -13.78 -4.97
CA LYS A 115 12.44 -14.73 -5.15
C LYS A 115 13.78 -14.05 -5.42
N ASP A 116 13.77 -13.03 -6.27
CA ASP A 116 14.98 -12.32 -6.67
C ASP A 116 15.52 -11.47 -5.52
N VAL A 117 14.66 -10.70 -4.88
CA VAL A 117 15.09 -9.78 -3.81
C VAL A 117 15.48 -10.53 -2.53
N HIS A 118 14.83 -11.65 -2.23
CA HIS A 118 15.20 -12.50 -1.09
C HIS A 118 16.55 -13.20 -1.30
N ALA A 119 16.83 -13.64 -2.53
CA ALA A 119 18.14 -14.19 -2.88
C ALA A 119 19.25 -13.12 -2.79
N LEU A 120 18.94 -11.86 -3.13
CA LEU A 120 19.85 -10.73 -3.08
C LEU A 120 20.14 -10.28 -1.66
N ASN A 121 19.10 -10.23 -0.80
CA ASN A 121 19.17 -9.82 0.59
C ASN A 121 18.20 -10.67 1.43
N PRO A 122 18.66 -11.75 2.05
CA PRO A 122 17.81 -12.69 2.81
C PRO A 122 17.12 -12.06 4.03
N ARG A 123 17.57 -10.90 4.50
CA ARG A 123 16.96 -10.17 5.61
C ARG A 123 15.88 -9.18 5.17
N LEU A 124 15.79 -8.88 3.87
CA LEU A 124 14.88 -7.89 3.32
C LEU A 124 13.41 -8.30 3.55
N ILE A 125 12.63 -7.36 4.04
CA ILE A 125 11.18 -7.48 4.06
C ILE A 125 10.64 -6.92 2.75
N MET A 126 10.02 -7.76 1.93
CA MET A 126 9.29 -7.29 0.75
C MET A 126 7.82 -7.15 1.08
N ALA A 127 7.25 -5.97 0.84
CA ALA A 127 5.85 -5.69 1.06
C ALA A 127 5.16 -5.32 -0.27
N SER A 128 4.11 -6.06 -0.62
CA SER A 128 3.37 -5.90 -1.87
C SER A 128 1.92 -5.53 -1.59
N LEU A 129 1.42 -4.47 -2.24
CA LEU A 129 0.04 -4.03 -2.13
C LEU A 129 -0.65 -4.13 -3.49
N LYS A 130 -1.77 -4.85 -3.54
CA LYS A 130 -2.54 -5.09 -4.76
C LYS A 130 -4.03 -4.82 -4.53
N GLY A 131 -4.81 -4.79 -5.59
CA GLY A 131 -6.26 -4.66 -5.50
C GLY A 131 -6.94 -5.87 -4.87
N PHE A 132 -6.51 -7.07 -5.27
CA PHE A 132 -7.11 -8.35 -4.91
C PHE A 132 -6.05 -9.36 -4.51
N ASN A 133 -6.46 -10.43 -3.83
CA ASN A 133 -5.57 -11.48 -3.35
C ASN A 133 -4.97 -12.31 -4.49
N GLN A 134 -3.75 -12.78 -4.25
CA GLN A 134 -3.08 -13.77 -5.09
C GLN A 134 -3.91 -15.05 -5.14
N GLY A 135 -3.99 -15.66 -6.32
CA GLY A 135 -4.77 -16.88 -6.55
C GLY A 135 -6.28 -16.65 -6.66
N SER A 136 -6.79 -15.43 -6.44
CA SER A 136 -8.20 -15.13 -6.68
C SER A 136 -8.47 -14.94 -8.18
N ARG A 137 -9.71 -15.16 -8.60
CA ARG A 137 -10.14 -14.90 -10.00
C ARG A 137 -9.97 -13.45 -10.41
N PHE A 138 -9.81 -12.54 -9.46
CA PHE A 138 -9.65 -11.10 -9.68
C PHE A 138 -8.21 -10.62 -9.53
N GLU A 139 -7.24 -11.50 -9.27
CA GLU A 139 -5.84 -11.17 -9.02
C GLU A 139 -5.29 -10.13 -10.02
N ASN A 140 -5.60 -10.26 -11.30
CA ASN A 140 -5.07 -9.41 -12.37
C ASN A 140 -5.94 -8.19 -12.68
N VAL A 141 -7.04 -7.99 -11.94
CA VAL A 141 -7.93 -6.84 -12.14
C VAL A 141 -7.30 -5.59 -11.52
N LYS A 142 -7.32 -4.50 -12.28
CA LYS A 142 -6.87 -3.20 -11.78
C LYS A 142 -7.85 -2.69 -10.75
N ALA A 143 -7.34 -2.23 -9.61
CA ALA A 143 -8.14 -1.62 -8.57
C ALA A 143 -7.60 -0.22 -8.23
N TYR A 144 -8.54 0.67 -8.00
CA TYR A 144 -8.38 1.96 -7.37
C TYR A 144 -9.43 2.06 -6.25
N GLU A 145 -9.42 3.13 -5.50
CA GLU A 145 -10.32 3.35 -4.36
C GLU A 145 -11.78 2.95 -4.61
N PRO A 146 -12.45 3.38 -5.73
CA PRO A 146 -13.84 3.00 -5.98
C PRO A 146 -14.06 1.49 -6.16
N VAL A 147 -13.10 0.85 -6.82
CA VAL A 147 -13.14 -0.61 -7.05
C VAL A 147 -12.98 -1.36 -5.74
N ALA A 148 -12.05 -0.93 -4.90
CA ALA A 148 -11.81 -1.55 -3.60
C ALA A 148 -13.02 -1.41 -2.66
N GLN A 149 -13.61 -0.20 -2.58
CA GLN A 149 -14.81 0.03 -1.77
C GLN A 149 -16.01 -0.81 -2.24
N SER A 150 -16.18 -0.94 -3.55
CA SER A 150 -17.26 -1.77 -4.12
C SER A 150 -17.01 -3.25 -3.85
N ALA A 151 -15.81 -3.75 -4.13
CA ALA A 151 -15.46 -5.15 -3.96
C ALA A 151 -15.37 -5.59 -2.48
N GLY A 152 -15.04 -4.67 -1.58
CA GLY A 152 -14.99 -4.90 -0.13
C GLY A 152 -16.32 -4.66 0.59
N GLY A 153 -17.38 -4.23 -0.14
CA GLY A 153 -18.73 -4.07 0.38
C GLY A 153 -19.05 -2.75 1.05
N SER A 154 -18.07 -1.83 1.23
CA SER A 154 -18.32 -0.55 1.92
C SER A 154 -19.26 0.35 1.15
N ALA A 155 -19.17 0.40 -0.18
CA ALA A 155 -20.04 1.23 -1.01
C ALA A 155 -21.52 0.81 -0.89
N SER A 156 -21.80 -0.49 -0.88
CA SER A 156 -23.15 -1.03 -0.65
C SER A 156 -23.64 -0.69 0.76
N ALA A 157 -22.81 -0.93 1.78
CA ALA A 157 -23.18 -0.68 3.17
C ALA A 157 -23.41 0.81 3.47
N THR A 158 -22.63 1.71 2.86
CA THR A 158 -22.77 3.17 3.03
C THR A 158 -24.05 3.70 2.35
N GLY A 159 -24.40 3.15 1.18
CA GLY A 159 -25.58 3.56 0.44
C GLY A 159 -26.89 2.95 0.94
N TRP A 160 -26.85 2.12 1.97
CA TRP A 160 -28.05 1.47 2.51
C TRP A 160 -28.97 2.48 3.18
N ASN A 161 -30.16 2.69 2.58
CA ASN A 161 -31.19 3.53 3.16
C ASN A 161 -32.56 2.85 3.06
N LYS A 162 -33.25 2.68 4.22
CA LYS A 162 -34.62 2.15 4.27
C LYS A 162 -35.56 3.10 3.53
N GLY A 163 -36.11 2.67 2.42
CA GLY A 163 -37.18 3.38 1.68
C GLY A 163 -36.70 4.22 0.49
N ALA A 164 -35.42 4.32 0.22
CA ALA A 164 -34.90 4.89 -1.03
C ALA A 164 -34.35 3.77 -1.94
N ALA A 165 -34.21 4.02 -3.23
CA ALA A 165 -33.44 3.14 -4.09
C ALA A 165 -32.04 3.00 -3.50
N ASN A 166 -31.65 1.80 -3.10
CA ASN A 166 -30.32 1.53 -2.53
C ASN A 166 -29.25 1.79 -3.58
N VAL A 167 -28.68 2.98 -3.58
CA VAL A 167 -27.62 3.37 -4.50
C VAL A 167 -26.28 3.17 -3.76
N PRO A 168 -25.41 2.27 -4.23
CA PRO A 168 -24.08 2.13 -3.65
C PRO A 168 -23.35 3.48 -3.62
N THR A 169 -22.89 3.88 -2.44
CA THR A 169 -22.27 5.19 -2.19
C THR A 169 -20.88 5.00 -1.61
N GLN A 170 -19.91 5.68 -2.19
CA GLN A 170 -18.56 5.63 -1.66
C GLN A 170 -18.45 6.48 -0.39
N SER A 171 -17.70 5.98 0.58
CA SER A 171 -17.22 6.80 1.69
C SER A 171 -16.22 7.86 1.20
N ALA A 172 -16.24 9.03 1.78
CA ALA A 172 -15.23 10.06 1.53
C ALA A 172 -13.83 9.66 2.05
N ALA A 173 -13.76 8.72 3.01
CA ALA A 173 -12.50 8.19 3.48
C ALA A 173 -11.92 7.19 2.47
N ALA A 174 -10.62 7.24 2.26
CA ALA A 174 -9.89 6.32 1.37
C ALA A 174 -9.73 4.93 2.02
N LEU A 175 -10.84 4.18 2.06
CA LEU A 175 -10.92 2.86 2.71
C LEU A 175 -10.14 1.78 1.95
N GLY A 176 -10.08 1.88 0.63
CA GLY A 176 -9.30 0.99 -0.22
C GLY A 176 -7.83 1.37 -0.24
N ASP A 177 -7.53 2.63 -0.46
CA ASP A 177 -6.14 3.10 -0.62
C ASP A 177 -5.43 3.29 0.72
N SER A 178 -5.75 4.33 1.47
CA SER A 178 -5.00 4.71 2.68
C SER A 178 -5.11 3.67 3.79
N ASN A 179 -6.29 3.06 3.96
CA ASN A 179 -6.47 2.01 4.96
C ASN A 179 -5.68 0.74 4.61
N SER A 180 -5.59 0.34 3.33
CA SER A 180 -4.71 -0.77 2.94
C SER A 180 -3.23 -0.46 3.17
N GLY A 181 -2.84 0.81 2.97
CA GLY A 181 -1.51 1.29 3.35
C GLY A 181 -1.22 1.16 4.84
N MET A 182 -2.19 1.49 5.71
CA MET A 182 -2.07 1.27 7.16
C MET A 182 -1.94 -0.21 7.52
N HIS A 183 -2.77 -1.09 6.91
CA HIS A 183 -2.66 -2.54 7.13
C HIS A 183 -1.29 -3.08 6.71
N LEU A 184 -0.79 -2.64 5.54
CA LEU A 184 0.54 -3.04 5.08
C LEU A 184 1.63 -2.55 6.04
N THR A 185 1.52 -1.34 6.58
CA THR A 185 2.45 -0.81 7.59
C THR A 185 2.47 -1.69 8.83
N ILE A 186 1.32 -2.12 9.34
CA ILE A 186 1.24 -3.06 10.48
C ILE A 186 1.94 -4.38 10.14
N GLY A 187 1.70 -4.92 8.94
CA GLY A 187 2.37 -6.13 8.47
C GLY A 187 3.89 -5.98 8.39
N ILE A 188 4.38 -4.85 7.90
CA ILE A 188 5.81 -4.54 7.85
C ILE A 188 6.41 -4.47 9.25
N LEU A 189 5.75 -3.76 10.20
CA LEU A 189 6.23 -3.65 11.58
C LEU A 189 6.30 -5.03 12.26
N ALA A 190 5.30 -5.89 12.06
CA ALA A 190 5.32 -7.26 12.55
C ALA A 190 6.46 -8.10 11.93
N ALA A 191 6.71 -7.92 10.62
CA ALA A 191 7.80 -8.59 9.92
C ALA A 191 9.19 -8.10 10.39
N LEU A 192 9.34 -6.82 10.70
CA LEU A 192 10.56 -6.25 11.30
C LEU A 192 10.84 -6.89 12.67
N LEU A 193 9.84 -6.97 13.55
CA LEU A 193 9.96 -7.63 14.86
C LEU A 193 10.33 -9.12 14.74
N LYS A 194 9.81 -9.81 13.71
CA LYS A 194 10.23 -11.18 13.41
C LYS A 194 11.68 -11.23 12.95
N SER A 195 12.05 -10.37 11.99
CA SER A 195 13.40 -10.34 11.41
C SER A 195 14.48 -10.02 12.45
N GLU A 196 14.20 -9.18 13.43
CA GLU A 196 15.11 -8.93 14.56
C GLU A 196 15.44 -10.21 15.34
N LYS A 197 14.45 -11.10 15.50
CA LYS A 197 14.60 -12.34 16.26
C LYS A 197 15.21 -13.48 15.46
N THR A 198 14.89 -13.56 14.17
CA THR A 198 15.25 -14.72 13.32
C THR A 198 16.42 -14.43 12.39
N GLY A 199 16.71 -13.16 12.10
CA GLY A 199 17.65 -12.77 11.06
C GLY A 199 17.13 -12.92 9.63
N GLU A 200 15.84 -13.32 9.45
CA GLU A 200 15.25 -13.62 8.15
C GLU A 200 14.21 -12.59 7.73
N GLY A 201 14.21 -12.25 6.46
CA GLY A 201 13.20 -11.43 5.81
C GLY A 201 11.85 -12.14 5.68
N THR A 202 10.85 -11.40 5.24
CA THR A 202 9.48 -11.93 5.08
C THR A 202 8.79 -11.25 3.90
N PHE A 203 8.02 -12.01 3.14
CA PHE A 203 7.10 -11.46 2.16
C PHE A 203 5.77 -11.11 2.85
N VAL A 204 5.39 -9.84 2.78
CA VAL A 204 4.13 -9.30 3.30
C VAL A 204 3.25 -8.93 2.13
N TYR A 205 2.04 -9.42 2.11
CA TYR A 205 1.08 -9.13 1.06
C TYR A 205 -0.21 -8.53 1.64
N GLN A 206 -0.73 -7.48 1.02
CA GLN A 206 -1.99 -6.85 1.38
C GLN A 206 -2.84 -6.62 0.14
N SER A 207 -4.12 -7.00 0.19
CA SER A 207 -5.09 -6.58 -0.82
C SER A 207 -5.93 -5.40 -0.34
N MET A 208 -6.28 -4.49 -1.26
CA MET A 208 -7.18 -3.37 -0.96
C MET A 208 -8.58 -3.89 -0.59
N GLN A 209 -9.05 -4.93 -1.26
CA GLN A 209 -10.35 -5.56 -0.96
C GLN A 209 -10.41 -6.03 0.49
N ASP A 210 -9.42 -6.78 0.97
CA ASP A 210 -9.42 -7.30 2.35
C ASP A 210 -9.33 -6.19 3.38
N ALA A 211 -8.58 -5.13 3.10
CA ALA A 211 -8.52 -3.97 3.97
C ALA A 211 -9.89 -3.32 4.16
N VAL A 212 -10.66 -3.16 3.07
CA VAL A 212 -12.03 -2.67 3.14
C VAL A 212 -12.94 -3.66 3.88
N MET A 213 -12.87 -4.96 3.55
CA MET A 213 -13.65 -6.00 4.23
C MET A 213 -13.39 -6.02 5.74
N ASN A 214 -12.14 -5.83 6.16
CA ASN A 214 -11.80 -5.75 7.58
C ASN A 214 -12.54 -4.62 8.32
N LEU A 215 -12.79 -3.48 7.69
CA LEU A 215 -13.58 -2.39 8.27
C LEU A 215 -15.09 -2.66 8.20
N CYS A 216 -15.55 -3.48 7.25
CA CYS A 216 -16.94 -3.82 7.04
C CYS A 216 -17.40 -5.09 7.79
N ARG A 217 -16.63 -5.61 8.76
CA ARG A 217 -16.86 -6.90 9.43
C ARG A 217 -18.29 -7.07 9.97
N ILE A 218 -18.88 -6.02 10.55
CA ILE A 218 -20.26 -6.10 11.07
C ILE A 218 -21.26 -6.32 9.95
N LYS A 219 -21.06 -5.70 8.79
CA LYS A 219 -21.94 -5.88 7.63
C LYS A 219 -21.71 -7.20 6.91
N LEU A 220 -20.50 -7.73 6.93
CA LEU A 220 -20.23 -9.10 6.45
C LEU A 220 -20.95 -10.15 7.27
N ARG A 221 -21.12 -9.94 8.59
CA ARG A 221 -21.95 -10.78 9.43
C ARG A 221 -23.40 -10.84 8.89
N ASP A 222 -23.96 -9.74 8.48
CA ASP A 222 -25.31 -9.66 7.93
C ASP A 222 -25.45 -10.53 6.68
N GLN A 223 -24.45 -10.49 5.78
CA GLN A 223 -24.41 -11.34 4.60
C GLN A 223 -24.30 -12.84 4.96
N ILE A 224 -23.45 -13.18 5.93
CA ILE A 224 -23.30 -14.56 6.41
C ILE A 224 -24.63 -15.07 6.99
N MET A 225 -25.35 -14.24 7.72
CA MET A 225 -26.66 -14.62 8.26
C MET A 225 -27.69 -14.81 7.15
N LEU A 226 -27.71 -13.92 6.15
CA LEU A 226 -28.59 -14.05 4.99
C LEU A 226 -28.32 -15.36 4.24
N ASP A 227 -27.06 -15.68 4.00
CA ASP A 227 -26.64 -16.88 3.26
C ASP A 227 -26.97 -18.20 4.01
N ASN A 228 -26.87 -18.18 5.35
CA ASN A 228 -27.05 -19.39 6.16
C ASN A 228 -28.47 -19.54 6.74
N LEU A 229 -29.14 -18.44 7.03
CA LEU A 229 -30.46 -18.44 7.70
C LEU A 229 -31.58 -17.88 6.85
N GLY A 230 -31.28 -17.34 5.66
CA GLY A 230 -32.27 -16.75 4.76
C GLY A 230 -32.91 -15.46 5.29
N ALA A 231 -32.39 -14.88 6.36
CA ALA A 231 -32.95 -13.69 6.98
C ALA A 231 -31.84 -12.72 7.40
N LEU A 232 -32.10 -11.41 7.26
CA LEU A 232 -31.29 -10.36 7.83
C LEU A 232 -31.62 -10.15 9.31
N PRO A 233 -30.65 -9.88 10.19
CA PRO A 233 -30.95 -9.54 11.56
C PRO A 233 -31.76 -8.24 11.63
N HIS A 234 -32.80 -8.24 12.44
CA HIS A 234 -33.50 -7.01 12.78
C HIS A 234 -32.65 -6.21 13.76
N TYR A 235 -32.19 -5.07 13.34
CA TYR A 235 -31.68 -4.05 14.27
C TYR A 235 -32.90 -3.31 14.83
N ALA A 236 -33.10 -3.45 16.13
CA ALA A 236 -34.09 -2.69 16.85
C ALA A 236 -33.72 -1.20 16.95
#